data_a6abc3d96651c287dc4f5b7345f76f86
#
_entry.id   a6abc3d96651c287dc4f5b7345f76f86
#
_cell.length_a   1.000
_cell.length_b   1.000
_cell.length_c   1.000
_cell.angle_alpha   90.00
_cell.angle_beta   90.00
_cell.angle_gamma   90.00
#
_symmetry.space_group_name_H-M   'P 1'
#
loop_
_entity.id
_entity.type
_entity.pdbx_description
1 polymer ?
#
loop_
_entity_poly.entity_id
_entity_poly.type
_entity_poly.pdbx_seq_one_letter_code
_entity_poly.pdbx_strand_id
1 'polypeptide(L)'
;MKNVLFVCVENSCRSQMAEAFGKMHGDGVINVYSSGSKPSGVVNPKAIASMKEVGYDLSQHNSFGLDEIPQIKWDYAITMGCGDECPMILADNREDWGLPDPKHMEPEEFAKVRDIIESEVKDLIKKCK
;
A
#
# COMPACT_ATOMS: atom_id res chain seq x y z
N MET A 1 1.90 17.71 -6.79
CA MET A 1 2.10 16.53 -5.93
C MET A 1 2.38 15.31 -6.78
N LYS A 2 3.19 14.40 -6.28
CA LYS A 2 3.50 13.15 -6.98
C LYS A 2 2.37 12.15 -6.79
N ASN A 3 2.01 11.43 -7.86
CA ASN A 3 0.99 10.39 -7.81
C ASN A 3 1.65 9.05 -7.54
N VAL A 4 1.28 8.39 -6.44
CA VAL A 4 1.88 7.14 -5.99
C VAL A 4 0.82 6.05 -5.91
N LEU A 5 1.10 4.91 -6.54
CA LEU A 5 0.22 3.74 -6.52
C LEU A 5 0.94 2.59 -5.83
N PHE A 6 0.30 2.05 -4.79
CA PHE A 6 0.76 0.82 -4.12
C PHE A 6 -0.06 -0.37 -4.60
N VAL A 7 0.60 -1.45 -4.98
CA VAL A 7 -0.06 -2.64 -5.53
C VAL A 7 0.37 -3.88 -4.78
N CYS A 8 -0.61 -4.68 -4.36
CA CYS A 8 -0.38 -6.05 -3.92
C CYS A 8 -1.41 -6.94 -4.59
N VAL A 9 -1.42 -8.24 -4.30
CA VAL A 9 -2.32 -9.15 -5.00
C VAL A 9 -3.79 -8.87 -4.67
N GLU A 10 -4.13 -8.90 -3.38
CA GLU A 10 -5.52 -8.81 -2.93
C GLU A 10 -5.99 -7.40 -2.56
N ASN A 11 -5.08 -6.43 -2.45
CA ASN A 11 -5.39 -5.08 -1.94
C ASN A 11 -6.13 -5.17 -0.59
N SER A 12 -5.63 -5.99 0.31
CA SER A 12 -6.26 -6.21 1.62
C SER A 12 -5.36 -5.93 2.81
N CYS A 13 -4.04 -6.10 2.69
CA CYS A 13 -3.08 -5.87 3.78
C CYS A 13 -2.01 -4.86 3.41
N ARG A 14 -0.96 -5.31 2.69
CA ARG A 14 0.27 -4.52 2.45
C ARG A 14 0.02 -3.18 1.76
N SER A 15 -0.64 -3.20 0.62
CA SER A 15 -0.90 -1.97 -0.13
C SER A 15 -1.87 -1.03 0.61
N GLN A 16 -2.79 -1.60 1.39
CA GLN A 16 -3.71 -0.80 2.21
C GLN A 16 -2.95 -0.05 3.32
N MET A 17 -2.04 -0.74 4.00
CA MET A 17 -1.23 -0.09 5.03
C MET A 17 -0.30 0.98 4.42
N ALA A 18 0.27 0.70 3.25
CA ALA A 18 1.11 1.68 2.57
C ALA A 18 0.31 2.92 2.18
N GLU A 19 -0.90 2.76 1.67
CA GLU A 19 -1.78 3.88 1.36
C GLU A 19 -2.08 4.70 2.62
N ALA A 20 -2.38 4.02 3.73
CA ALA A 20 -2.67 4.68 5.01
C ALA A 20 -1.48 5.52 5.47
N PHE A 21 -0.27 4.97 5.46
CA PHE A 21 0.93 5.71 5.84
C PHE A 21 1.23 6.86 4.88
N GLY A 22 0.94 6.69 3.60
CA GLY A 22 1.04 7.77 2.63
C GLY A 22 0.13 8.93 2.98
N LYS A 23 -1.10 8.65 3.41
CA LYS A 23 -2.04 9.68 3.85
C LYS A 23 -1.61 10.32 5.16
N MET A 24 -1.08 9.52 6.10
CA MET A 24 -0.65 10.03 7.40
C MET A 24 0.57 10.95 7.32
N HIS A 25 1.54 10.58 6.50
CA HIS A 25 2.85 11.24 6.47
C HIS A 25 3.11 12.06 5.21
N GLY A 26 2.34 11.85 4.15
CA GLY A 26 2.57 12.47 2.85
C GLY A 26 1.55 13.52 2.45
N ASP A 27 0.72 13.99 3.37
CA ASP A 27 -0.28 15.01 3.09
C ASP A 27 0.40 16.28 2.54
N GLY A 28 -0.11 16.76 1.39
CA GLY A 28 0.47 17.91 0.71
C GLY A 28 1.72 17.61 -0.13
N VAL A 29 2.23 16.38 -0.11
CA VAL A 29 3.42 15.96 -0.86
C VAL A 29 3.07 14.95 -1.95
N ILE A 30 2.26 13.95 -1.60
CA ILE A 30 1.86 12.90 -2.55
C ILE A 30 0.35 12.71 -2.57
N ASN A 31 -0.15 12.27 -3.73
CA ASN A 31 -1.48 11.70 -3.87
C ASN A 31 -1.29 10.19 -3.87
N VAL A 32 -1.93 9.48 -2.96
CA VAL A 32 -1.69 8.06 -2.77
C VAL A 32 -2.92 7.24 -3.09
N TYR A 33 -2.69 6.12 -3.79
CA TYR A 33 -3.72 5.16 -4.18
C TYR A 33 -3.21 3.76 -3.94
N SER A 34 -4.12 2.79 -3.81
CA SER A 34 -3.75 1.37 -3.75
C SER A 34 -4.70 0.53 -4.57
N SER A 35 -4.21 -0.61 -5.05
CA SER A 35 -5.03 -1.55 -5.80
C SER A 35 -4.43 -2.95 -5.71
N GLY A 36 -5.18 -3.94 -6.21
CA GLY A 36 -4.72 -5.33 -6.30
C GLY A 36 -4.91 -5.88 -7.70
N SER A 37 -4.05 -6.83 -8.08
CA SER A 37 -4.21 -7.56 -9.33
C SER A 37 -5.40 -8.52 -9.27
N LYS A 38 -5.72 -9.02 -8.07
CA LYS A 38 -6.87 -9.88 -7.79
C LYS A 38 -7.50 -9.42 -6.47
N PRO A 39 -8.24 -8.29 -6.45
CA PRO A 39 -8.75 -7.72 -5.20
C PRO A 39 -9.72 -8.67 -4.52
N SER A 40 -9.56 -8.82 -3.20
CA SER A 40 -10.47 -9.65 -2.40
C SER A 40 -11.81 -8.98 -2.15
N GLY A 41 -11.89 -7.67 -2.34
CA GLY A 41 -13.07 -6.87 -2.04
C GLY A 41 -13.20 -6.49 -0.57
N VAL A 42 -12.28 -6.95 0.28
CA VAL A 42 -12.34 -6.74 1.73
C VAL A 42 -10.97 -6.35 2.26
N VAL A 43 -10.93 -5.32 3.11
CA VAL A 43 -9.72 -4.98 3.87
C VAL A 43 -9.58 -5.97 5.01
N ASN A 44 -8.40 -6.58 5.15
CA ASN A 44 -8.17 -7.62 6.14
C ASN A 44 -8.34 -7.08 7.57
N PRO A 45 -9.15 -7.74 8.43
CA PRO A 45 -9.34 -7.30 9.82
C PRO A 45 -8.03 -7.19 10.62
N LYS A 46 -7.03 -8.01 10.32
CA LYS A 46 -5.72 -7.91 10.97
C LYS A 46 -5.01 -6.61 10.62
N ALA A 47 -5.14 -6.16 9.37
CA ALA A 47 -4.58 -4.88 8.94
C ALA A 47 -5.30 -3.73 9.65
N ILE A 48 -6.63 -3.81 9.76
CA ILE A 48 -7.42 -2.81 10.47
C ILE A 48 -6.97 -2.71 11.93
N ALA A 49 -6.82 -3.85 12.62
CA ALA A 49 -6.39 -3.89 14.02
C ALA A 49 -4.96 -3.34 14.19
N SER A 50 -4.05 -3.72 13.28
CA SER A 50 -2.65 -3.28 13.35
C SER A 50 -2.52 -1.78 13.12
N MET A 51 -3.28 -1.22 12.18
CA MET A 51 -3.25 0.24 11.92
C MET A 51 -3.91 1.03 13.04
N LYS A 52 -4.91 0.46 13.71
CA LYS A 52 -5.53 1.09 14.87
C LYS A 52 -4.51 1.34 15.98
N GLU A 53 -3.54 0.45 16.14
CA GLU A 53 -2.46 0.61 17.13
C GLU A 53 -1.63 1.87 16.89
N VAL A 54 -1.54 2.33 15.66
CA VAL A 54 -0.79 3.55 15.30
C VAL A 54 -1.72 4.74 15.02
N GLY A 55 -2.99 4.62 15.40
CA GLY A 55 -3.93 5.73 15.38
C GLY A 55 -4.65 5.96 14.04
N TYR A 56 -4.70 4.96 13.17
CA TYR A 56 -5.36 5.10 11.87
C TYR A 56 -6.52 4.10 11.73
N ASP A 57 -7.68 4.59 11.32
CA ASP A 57 -8.86 3.75 11.05
C ASP A 57 -8.85 3.26 9.60
N LEU A 58 -8.32 2.06 9.39
CA LEU A 58 -8.26 1.45 8.06
C LEU A 58 -9.61 0.91 7.59
N SER A 59 -10.59 0.80 8.48
CA SER A 59 -11.92 0.29 8.14
C SER A 59 -12.65 1.17 7.12
N GLN A 60 -12.23 2.42 6.96
CA GLN A 60 -12.80 3.33 5.98
C GLN A 60 -12.31 3.08 4.55
N HIS A 61 -11.27 2.26 4.38
CA HIS A 61 -10.73 1.93 3.07
C HIS A 61 -11.55 0.84 2.38
N ASN A 62 -11.39 0.77 1.06
CA ASN A 62 -12.00 -0.28 0.24
C ASN A 62 -10.91 -1.02 -0.54
N SER A 63 -11.17 -2.30 -0.86
CA SER A 63 -10.28 -3.09 -1.69
C SER A 63 -10.65 -2.88 -3.16
N PHE A 64 -9.70 -2.42 -3.97
CA PHE A 64 -9.93 -2.07 -5.38
C PHE A 64 -9.06 -2.91 -6.32
N GLY A 65 -9.59 -3.15 -7.52
CA GLY A 65 -8.81 -3.66 -8.64
C GLY A 65 -8.17 -2.52 -9.43
N LEU A 66 -7.28 -2.88 -10.35
CA LEU A 66 -6.58 -1.91 -11.19
C LEU A 66 -7.50 -1.11 -12.11
N ASP A 67 -8.65 -1.67 -12.47
CA ASP A 67 -9.66 -1.02 -13.31
C ASP A 67 -10.56 -0.08 -12.51
N GLU A 68 -10.48 -0.10 -11.19
CA GLU A 68 -11.31 0.70 -10.30
C GLU A 68 -10.62 1.97 -9.79
N ILE A 69 -9.36 2.17 -10.14
CA ILE A 69 -8.59 3.36 -9.74
C ILE A 69 -8.50 4.34 -10.92
N PRO A 70 -8.20 5.63 -10.65
CA PRO A 70 -8.06 6.61 -11.74
C PRO A 70 -6.96 6.23 -12.73
N GLN A 71 -7.22 6.45 -14.01
CA GLN A 71 -6.24 6.25 -15.08
C GLN A 71 -5.47 7.55 -15.27
N ILE A 72 -4.52 7.80 -14.39
CA ILE A 72 -3.70 9.00 -14.36
C ILE A 72 -2.23 8.64 -14.54
N LYS A 73 -1.40 9.65 -14.74
CA LYS A 73 0.05 9.43 -14.81
C LYS A 73 0.59 9.11 -13.41
N TRP A 74 1.26 7.97 -13.29
CA TRP A 74 1.88 7.56 -12.03
C TRP A 74 3.34 7.99 -12.00
N ASP A 75 3.72 8.73 -10.98
CA ASP A 75 5.11 9.08 -10.73
C ASP A 75 5.85 7.89 -10.12
N TYR A 76 5.17 7.13 -9.25
CA TYR A 76 5.68 5.92 -8.63
C TYR A 76 4.62 4.83 -8.65
N ALA A 77 5.02 3.62 -9.01
CA ALA A 77 4.22 2.42 -8.84
C ALA A 77 5.04 1.42 -8.02
N ILE A 78 4.54 1.10 -6.84
CA ILE A 78 5.26 0.28 -5.86
C ILE A 78 4.51 -1.03 -5.70
N THR A 79 5.15 -2.15 -6.06
CA THR A 79 4.61 -3.48 -5.81
C THR A 79 5.15 -3.98 -4.46
N MET A 80 4.39 -4.85 -3.81
CA MET A 80 4.65 -5.22 -2.43
C MET A 80 5.09 -6.68 -2.30
N GLY A 81 5.83 -7.19 -3.31
CA GLY A 81 6.32 -8.56 -3.27
C GLY A 81 5.37 -9.59 -3.85
N CYS A 82 4.54 -9.20 -4.81
CA CYS A 82 3.59 -10.12 -5.45
C CYS A 82 4.19 -10.96 -6.58
N GLY A 83 5.46 -10.75 -6.90
CA GLY A 83 6.15 -11.51 -7.94
C GLY A 83 5.50 -11.36 -9.32
N ASP A 84 5.32 -12.47 -10.01
CA ASP A 84 4.74 -12.48 -11.37
C ASP A 84 3.23 -12.19 -11.38
N GLU A 85 2.60 -12.18 -10.22
CA GLU A 85 1.15 -11.90 -10.12
C GLU A 85 0.82 -10.42 -10.23
N CYS A 86 1.82 -9.54 -10.10
CA CYS A 86 1.60 -8.11 -10.28
C CYS A 86 1.78 -7.73 -11.74
N PRO A 87 0.81 -6.99 -12.34
CA PRO A 87 0.96 -6.53 -13.72
C PRO A 87 1.99 -5.42 -13.80
N MET A 88 2.51 -5.22 -15.02
CA MET A 88 3.37 -4.07 -15.27
C MET A 88 2.52 -2.82 -15.39
N ILE A 89 2.75 -1.87 -14.51
CA ILE A 89 2.05 -0.58 -14.49
C ILE A 89 2.98 0.49 -15.03
N LEU A 90 2.48 1.30 -15.96
CA LEU A 90 3.26 2.40 -16.53
C LEU A 90 3.42 3.51 -15.50
N ALA A 91 4.65 3.79 -15.13
CA ALA A 91 5.01 4.83 -14.18
C ALA A 91 6.42 5.33 -14.47
N ASP A 92 6.71 6.55 -14.05
CA ASP A 92 8.06 7.11 -14.21
C ASP A 92 9.09 6.32 -13.39
N ASN A 93 8.68 5.86 -12.20
CA ASN A 93 9.52 5.06 -11.31
C ASN A 93 8.74 3.83 -10.84
N ARG A 94 9.37 2.66 -10.90
CA ARG A 94 8.76 1.40 -10.43
C ARG A 94 9.72 0.74 -9.45
N GLU A 95 9.16 0.29 -8.31
CA GLU A 95 9.92 -0.40 -7.28
C GLU A 95 9.12 -1.61 -6.80
N ASP A 96 9.83 -2.65 -6.38
CA ASP A 96 9.23 -3.78 -5.68
C ASP A 96 9.87 -3.86 -4.30
N TRP A 97 9.07 -3.72 -3.25
CA TRP A 97 9.59 -3.72 -1.87
C TRP A 97 9.80 -5.11 -1.30
N GLY A 98 9.36 -6.16 -1.99
CA GLY A 98 9.69 -7.55 -1.60
C GLY A 98 9.23 -7.95 -0.22
N LEU A 99 8.11 -7.43 0.25
CA LEU A 99 7.62 -7.67 1.59
C LEU A 99 6.86 -9.00 1.70
N PRO A 100 7.00 -9.73 2.81
CA PRO A 100 6.20 -10.95 3.00
C PRO A 100 4.73 -10.61 3.18
N ASP A 101 3.86 -11.52 2.73
CA ASP A 101 2.42 -11.36 2.95
C ASP A 101 2.09 -11.69 4.41
N PRO A 102 1.60 -10.71 5.20
CA PRO A 102 1.37 -10.93 6.63
C PRO A 102 0.02 -11.56 6.96
N LYS A 103 -0.77 -11.91 5.97
CA LYS A 103 -2.18 -12.26 6.16
C LYS A 103 -2.40 -13.43 7.13
N HIS A 104 -1.43 -14.34 7.28
CA HIS A 104 -1.51 -15.47 8.19
C HIS A 104 -0.59 -15.33 9.42
N MET A 105 0.03 -14.17 9.61
CA MET A 105 0.93 -13.92 10.72
C MET A 105 0.19 -13.61 12.02
N GLU A 106 0.86 -13.90 13.14
CA GLU A 106 0.39 -13.45 14.45
C GLU A 106 0.49 -11.92 14.56
N PRO A 107 -0.27 -11.28 15.47
CA PRO A 107 -0.30 -9.81 15.56
C PRO A 107 1.07 -9.17 15.73
N GLU A 108 1.98 -9.78 16.48
CA GLU A 108 3.32 -9.24 16.69
C GLU A 108 4.16 -9.23 15.41
N GLU A 109 4.08 -10.30 14.62
CA GLU A 109 4.78 -10.40 13.36
C GLU A 109 4.14 -9.48 12.31
N PHE A 110 2.82 -9.39 12.32
CA PHE A 110 2.08 -8.48 11.44
C PHE A 110 2.52 -7.03 11.69
N ALA A 111 2.67 -6.64 12.96
CA ALA A 111 3.11 -5.30 13.34
C ALA A 111 4.53 -4.99 12.83
N LYS A 112 5.41 -5.99 12.76
CA LYS A 112 6.75 -5.79 12.20
C LYS A 112 6.71 -5.45 10.72
N VAL A 113 5.85 -6.14 9.96
CA VAL A 113 5.65 -5.83 8.52
C VAL A 113 5.06 -4.43 8.38
N ARG A 114 4.07 -4.07 9.19
CA ARG A 114 3.51 -2.72 9.23
C ARG A 114 4.59 -1.67 9.43
N ASP A 115 5.48 -1.89 10.40
CA ASP A 115 6.51 -0.91 10.74
C ASP A 115 7.56 -0.77 9.62
N ILE A 116 7.87 -1.86 8.92
CA ILE A 116 8.73 -1.81 7.74
C ILE A 116 8.07 -0.98 6.63
N ILE A 117 6.79 -1.19 6.39
CA ILE A 117 6.03 -0.44 5.39
C ILE A 117 6.05 1.04 5.73
N GLU A 118 5.85 1.40 6.99
CA GLU A 118 5.90 2.80 7.42
C GLU A 118 7.25 3.44 7.10
N SER A 119 8.34 2.75 7.40
CA SER A 119 9.70 3.24 7.13
C SER A 119 9.91 3.45 5.63
N GLU A 120 9.49 2.50 4.81
CA GLU A 120 9.63 2.59 3.35
C GLU A 120 8.79 3.74 2.77
N VAL A 121 7.59 3.92 3.27
CA VAL A 121 6.71 5.02 2.84
C VAL A 121 7.31 6.37 3.21
N LYS A 122 7.86 6.52 4.42
CA LYS A 122 8.51 7.76 4.83
C LYS A 122 9.70 8.10 3.95
N ASP A 123 10.51 7.09 3.58
CA ASP A 123 11.65 7.29 2.69
C ASP A 123 11.19 7.72 1.30
N LEU A 124 10.10 7.12 0.80
CA LEU A 124 9.51 7.49 -0.49
C LEU A 124 9.02 8.94 -0.49
N ILE A 125 8.36 9.35 0.58
CA ILE A 125 7.85 10.73 0.73
C ILE A 125 9.00 11.73 0.67
N LYS A 126 10.14 11.41 1.29
CA LYS A 126 11.33 12.27 1.23
C LYS A 126 11.83 12.45 -0.20
N LYS A 127 11.77 11.40 -1.02
CA LYS A 127 12.17 11.48 -2.43
C LYS A 127 11.21 12.34 -3.25
N CYS A 128 9.98 12.51 -2.80
CA CYS A 128 8.94 13.26 -3.51
C CYS A 128 8.89 14.74 -3.14
N LYS A 129 9.63 15.13 -2.14
CA LYS A 129 9.69 16.54 -1.69
C LYS A 129 10.52 17.44 -2.60
#